data_86101f9c468da0f07f54d81dcb5d547e
#
_entry.id   86101f9c468da0f07f54d81dcb5d547e
#
_cell.length_a   1.000
_cell.length_b   1.000
_cell.length_c   1.000
_cell.angle_alpha   90.00
_cell.angle_beta   90.00
_cell.angle_gamma   90.00
#
_symmetry.space_group_name_H-M   'P 1'
#
loop_
_entity.id
_entity.type
_entity.pdbx_description
1 polymer ?
#
loop_
_entity_poly.entity_id
_entity_poly.type
_entity_poly.pdbx_seq_one_letter_code
_entity_poly.pdbx_strand_id
1 'polypeptide(L)'
;MALEVSLSARMQAVADMVSEGNRVCDVGCDHGYVSIYLVQQKRVPGVLAMDINKGPLARAAEHVEQAGLSEYITLRRSDGLTAYEPGEAQTLICAGMGGRLMQKILEREPLKTESFQEMILQPQSELAVFRKFLRNRGYSITLEDMILEEGKFLKKQSGGIIVTVE
;
A
#
# COMPACT_ATOMS: atom_id res chain seq x y z
N MET A 1 -19.70 -19.16 3.05
CA MET A 1 -18.22 -19.21 3.19
C MET A 1 -17.64 -17.82 2.97
N ALA A 2 -16.68 -17.43 3.81
CA ALA A 2 -16.00 -16.17 3.65
C ALA A 2 -15.16 -16.14 2.37
N LEU A 3 -15.03 -14.98 1.74
CA LEU A 3 -14.17 -14.78 0.59
C LEU A 3 -12.70 -15.06 0.96
N GLU A 4 -12.07 -15.97 0.26
CA GLU A 4 -10.62 -16.17 0.35
C GLU A 4 -9.94 -15.40 -0.78
N VAL A 5 -8.90 -14.66 -0.43
CA VAL A 5 -8.16 -13.81 -1.36
C VAL A 5 -6.85 -14.46 -1.76
N SER A 6 -6.62 -14.57 -3.07
CA SER A 6 -5.35 -14.99 -3.63
C SER A 6 -4.68 -13.79 -4.29
N LEU A 7 -3.44 -13.50 -3.90
CA LEU A 7 -2.70 -12.34 -4.38
C LEU A 7 -1.81 -12.68 -5.57
N SER A 8 -1.64 -11.72 -6.48
CA SER A 8 -0.59 -11.80 -7.49
C SER A 8 0.79 -11.82 -6.81
N ALA A 9 1.83 -12.25 -7.54
CA ALA A 9 3.19 -12.27 -7.00
C ALA A 9 3.63 -10.88 -6.48
N ARG A 10 3.28 -9.83 -7.19
CA ARG A 10 3.56 -8.43 -6.79
C ARG A 10 2.85 -8.06 -5.49
N MET A 11 1.56 -8.31 -5.41
CA MET A 11 0.77 -8.01 -4.21
C MET A 11 1.21 -8.83 -3.01
N GLN A 12 1.58 -10.10 -3.24
CA GLN A 12 2.11 -10.96 -2.20
C GLN A 12 3.41 -10.42 -1.63
N ALA A 13 4.33 -9.95 -2.47
CA ALA A 13 5.58 -9.35 -2.02
C ALA A 13 5.35 -8.09 -1.19
N VAL A 14 4.41 -7.24 -1.60
CA VAL A 14 4.02 -6.05 -0.83
C VAL A 14 3.48 -6.46 0.53
N ALA A 15 2.57 -7.42 0.57
CA ALA A 15 1.98 -7.89 1.82
C ALA A 15 3.02 -8.52 2.77
N ASP A 16 3.96 -9.28 2.23
CA ASP A 16 5.00 -9.95 3.01
C ASP A 16 5.98 -8.98 3.69
N MET A 17 6.09 -7.75 3.19
CA MET A 17 6.95 -6.72 3.76
C MET A 17 6.34 -6.00 4.96
N VAL A 18 5.04 -6.13 5.19
CA VAL A 18 4.35 -5.46 6.29
C VAL A 18 4.79 -6.06 7.63
N SER A 19 5.20 -5.21 8.56
CA SER A 19 5.52 -5.63 9.93
C SER A 19 4.27 -6.09 10.67
N GLU A 20 4.38 -7.22 11.33
CA GLU A 20 3.26 -7.78 12.11
C GLU A 20 2.85 -6.84 13.24
N GLY A 21 1.54 -6.77 13.47
CA GLY A 21 0.96 -6.03 14.59
C GLY A 21 0.72 -4.55 14.32
N ASN A 22 1.26 -4.00 13.24
CA ASN A 22 1.01 -2.61 12.87
C ASN A 22 -0.36 -2.45 12.19
N ARG A 23 -1.04 -1.36 12.47
CA ARG A 23 -2.19 -0.95 11.67
C ARG A 23 -1.70 -0.37 10.35
N VAL A 24 -2.42 -0.65 9.28
CA VAL A 24 -2.02 -0.29 7.92
C VAL A 24 -2.96 0.74 7.32
N CYS A 25 -2.39 1.74 6.64
CA CYS A 25 -3.09 2.60 5.71
C CYS A 25 -2.70 2.17 4.29
N ASP A 26 -3.66 1.69 3.52
CA ASP A 26 -3.47 1.24 2.14
C ASP A 26 -4.00 2.31 1.19
N VAL A 27 -3.09 3.09 0.60
CA VAL A 27 -3.43 4.19 -0.31
C VAL A 27 -3.45 3.67 -1.75
N GLY A 28 -4.58 3.86 -2.42
CA GLY A 28 -4.83 3.24 -3.72
C GLY A 28 -5.15 1.77 -3.55
N CYS A 29 -6.06 1.46 -2.61
CA CYS A 29 -6.39 0.08 -2.23
C CYS A 29 -7.05 -0.73 -3.34
N ASP A 30 -7.50 -0.07 -4.40
CA ASP A 30 -8.14 -0.68 -5.55
C ASP A 30 -9.31 -1.58 -5.12
N HIS A 31 -9.27 -2.86 -5.41
CA HIS A 31 -10.32 -3.82 -5.04
C HIS A 31 -10.20 -4.36 -3.61
N GLY A 32 -9.18 -3.92 -2.86
CA GLY A 32 -9.03 -4.23 -1.44
C GLY A 32 -8.37 -5.58 -1.13
N TYR A 33 -7.81 -6.26 -2.10
CA TYR A 33 -7.28 -7.62 -1.91
C TYR A 33 -6.11 -7.69 -0.92
N VAL A 34 -5.17 -6.74 -0.99
CA VAL A 34 -4.03 -6.72 -0.05
C VAL A 34 -4.52 -6.49 1.37
N SER A 35 -5.43 -5.52 1.55
CA SER A 35 -6.02 -5.22 2.86
C SER A 35 -6.72 -6.44 3.47
N ILE A 36 -7.54 -7.13 2.67
CA ILE A 36 -8.27 -8.32 3.11
C ILE A 36 -7.29 -9.44 3.48
N TYR A 37 -6.31 -9.70 2.63
CA TYR A 37 -5.28 -10.71 2.87
C TYR A 37 -4.57 -10.49 4.21
N LEU A 38 -4.11 -9.27 4.46
CA LEU A 38 -3.38 -8.93 5.69
C LEU A 38 -4.19 -9.20 6.96
N VAL A 39 -5.48 -8.89 6.93
CA VAL A 39 -6.36 -9.15 8.07
C VAL A 39 -6.69 -10.63 8.19
N GLN A 40 -6.98 -11.31 7.08
CA GLN A 40 -7.27 -12.75 7.07
C GLN A 40 -6.10 -13.59 7.61
N GLN A 41 -4.87 -13.19 7.29
CA GLN A 41 -3.68 -13.86 7.78
C GLN A 41 -3.30 -13.44 9.22
N LYS A 42 -4.12 -12.61 9.85
CA LYS A 42 -3.88 -12.09 11.20
C LYS A 42 -2.52 -11.38 11.34
N ARG A 43 -2.04 -10.84 10.24
CA ARG A 43 -0.76 -10.13 10.21
C ARG A 43 -0.89 -8.72 10.79
N VAL A 44 -2.03 -8.09 10.57
CA VAL A 44 -2.33 -6.74 11.08
C VAL A 44 -3.68 -6.73 11.79
N PRO A 45 -3.86 -5.87 12.82
CA PRO A 45 -5.12 -5.80 13.55
C PRO A 45 -6.23 -5.08 12.80
N GLY A 46 -5.87 -4.24 11.85
CA GLY A 46 -6.84 -3.49 11.06
C GLY A 46 -6.20 -2.69 9.95
N VAL A 47 -7.01 -2.29 8.99
CA VAL A 47 -6.58 -1.52 7.82
C VAL A 47 -7.53 -0.36 7.57
N LEU A 48 -6.96 0.82 7.27
CA LEU A 48 -7.66 1.92 6.64
C LEU A 48 -7.34 1.86 5.15
N ALA A 49 -8.29 1.43 4.35
CA ALA A 49 -8.15 1.29 2.90
C ALA A 49 -8.75 2.50 2.20
N MET A 50 -7.95 3.19 1.41
CA MET A 50 -8.34 4.43 0.75
C MET A 50 -8.12 4.36 -0.75
N ASP A 51 -9.02 4.98 -1.50
CA ASP A 51 -8.87 5.16 -2.94
C ASP A 51 -9.56 6.46 -3.36
N ILE A 52 -9.04 7.09 -4.39
CA ILE A 52 -9.64 8.29 -4.98
C ILE A 52 -10.84 7.92 -5.87
N ASN A 53 -10.81 6.73 -6.45
CA ASN A 53 -11.78 6.25 -7.41
C ASN A 53 -12.96 5.54 -6.72
N LYS A 54 -14.17 6.02 -6.96
CA LYS A 54 -15.38 5.49 -6.33
C LYS A 54 -15.67 4.04 -6.73
N GLY A 55 -15.42 3.67 -8.00
CA GLY A 55 -15.69 2.33 -8.51
C GLY A 55 -14.90 1.25 -7.79
N PRO A 56 -13.56 1.30 -7.83
CA PRO A 56 -12.72 0.36 -7.09
C PRO A 56 -13.01 0.35 -5.59
N LEU A 57 -13.24 1.51 -4.99
CA LEU A 57 -13.54 1.61 -3.56
C LEU A 57 -14.84 0.89 -3.21
N ALA A 58 -15.87 1.02 -4.04
CA ALA A 58 -17.13 0.30 -3.86
C ALA A 58 -16.95 -1.22 -3.97
N ARG A 59 -16.09 -1.67 -4.92
CA ARG A 59 -15.72 -3.08 -5.05
C ARG A 59 -14.98 -3.59 -3.83
N ALA A 60 -14.05 -2.79 -3.32
CA ALA A 60 -13.34 -3.12 -2.07
C ALA A 60 -14.33 -3.28 -0.91
N ALA A 61 -15.31 -2.40 -0.79
CA ALA A 61 -16.34 -2.49 0.25
C ALA A 61 -17.14 -3.80 0.14
N GLU A 62 -17.54 -4.19 -1.08
CA GLU A 62 -18.23 -5.46 -1.32
C GLU A 62 -17.38 -6.66 -0.90
N HIS A 63 -16.10 -6.67 -1.27
CA HIS A 63 -15.16 -7.75 -0.94
C HIS A 63 -14.94 -7.85 0.58
N VAL A 64 -14.80 -6.72 1.26
CA VAL A 64 -14.64 -6.66 2.71
C VAL A 64 -15.86 -7.25 3.42
N GLU A 65 -17.06 -6.89 2.96
CA GLU A 65 -18.30 -7.44 3.50
C GLU A 65 -18.40 -8.95 3.26
N GLN A 66 -18.10 -9.42 2.04
CA GLN A 66 -18.11 -10.85 1.71
C GLN A 66 -17.09 -11.65 2.52
N ALA A 67 -15.98 -11.02 2.88
CA ALA A 67 -14.94 -11.63 3.73
C ALA A 67 -15.31 -11.59 5.23
N GLY A 68 -16.37 -10.88 5.60
CA GLY A 68 -16.75 -10.72 7.00
C GLY A 68 -15.82 -9.84 7.81
N LEU A 69 -15.14 -8.89 7.18
CA LEU A 69 -14.07 -8.09 7.80
C LEU A 69 -14.43 -6.61 7.99
N SER A 70 -15.71 -6.26 7.92
CA SER A 70 -16.15 -4.86 8.02
C SER A 70 -15.78 -4.19 9.35
N GLU A 71 -15.57 -4.96 10.42
CA GLU A 71 -15.11 -4.43 11.72
C GLU A 71 -13.62 -4.10 11.73
N TYR A 72 -12.84 -4.70 10.83
CA TYR A 72 -11.38 -4.61 10.81
C TYR A 72 -10.84 -3.72 9.70
N ILE A 73 -11.62 -3.50 8.64
CA ILE A 73 -11.20 -2.73 7.47
C ILE A 73 -12.17 -1.57 7.27
N THR A 74 -11.64 -0.35 7.38
CA THR A 74 -12.38 0.88 7.11
C THR A 74 -12.10 1.33 5.68
N LEU A 75 -13.14 1.60 4.90
CA LEU A 75 -13.02 2.15 3.55
C LEU A 75 -13.24 3.65 3.61
N ARG A 76 -12.34 4.41 2.98
CA ARG A 76 -12.45 5.87 2.94
C ARG A 76 -12.02 6.40 1.58
N ARG A 77 -12.82 7.27 0.99
CA ARG A 77 -12.40 7.96 -0.23
C ARG A 77 -11.38 9.04 0.13
N SER A 78 -10.23 9.03 -0.58
CA SER A 78 -9.16 10.01 -0.35
C SER A 78 -8.34 10.22 -1.60
N ASP A 79 -8.00 11.48 -1.86
CA ASP A 79 -6.97 11.83 -2.84
C ASP A 79 -5.61 11.71 -2.15
N GLY A 80 -4.92 10.59 -2.39
CA GLY A 80 -3.69 10.27 -1.67
C GLY A 80 -3.92 10.23 -0.16
N LEU A 81 -3.13 10.98 0.59
CA LEU A 81 -3.20 11.05 2.06
C LEU A 81 -4.08 12.19 2.58
N THR A 82 -4.81 12.90 1.73
CA THR A 82 -5.55 14.10 2.15
C THR A 82 -6.56 13.82 3.26
N ALA A 83 -7.21 12.67 3.24
CA ALA A 83 -8.20 12.29 4.25
C ALA A 83 -7.63 11.42 5.39
N TYR A 84 -6.33 11.15 5.38
CA TYR A 84 -5.65 10.41 6.43
C TYR A 84 -5.35 11.34 7.62
N GLU A 85 -5.51 10.82 8.83
CA GLU A 85 -5.12 11.52 10.05
C GLU A 85 -3.92 10.82 10.71
N PRO A 86 -2.84 11.55 11.05
CA PRO A 86 -1.69 10.97 11.74
C PRO A 86 -2.11 10.18 12.99
N GLY A 87 -1.54 8.98 13.16
CA GLY A 87 -1.87 8.10 14.27
C GLY A 87 -2.92 7.03 13.96
N GLU A 88 -3.62 7.13 12.82
CA GLU A 88 -4.58 6.10 12.41
C GLU A 88 -3.89 4.79 12.00
N ALA A 89 -2.64 4.85 11.56
CA ALA A 89 -1.86 3.68 11.17
C ALA A 89 -0.37 3.90 11.44
N GLN A 90 0.38 2.81 11.56
CA GLN A 90 1.84 2.83 11.70
C GLN A 90 2.54 2.54 10.36
N THR A 91 1.90 1.77 9.49
CA THR A 91 2.45 1.35 8.20
C THR A 91 1.63 1.95 7.06
N LEU A 92 2.33 2.56 6.10
CA LEU A 92 1.75 2.99 4.84
C LEU A 92 2.05 1.95 3.76
N ILE A 93 1.04 1.56 3.01
CA ILE A 93 1.21 0.84 1.74
C ILE A 93 0.78 1.77 0.62
N CYS A 94 1.64 1.93 -0.38
CA CYS A 94 1.34 2.64 -1.60
C CYS A 94 1.97 1.86 -2.75
N ALA A 95 1.15 1.15 -3.51
CA ALA A 95 1.63 0.18 -4.50
C ALA A 95 0.84 0.27 -5.80
N GLY A 96 1.50 -0.15 -6.88
CA GLY A 96 0.83 -0.31 -8.17
C GLY A 96 0.59 0.99 -8.93
N MET A 97 1.31 2.04 -8.62
CA MET A 97 1.21 3.32 -9.33
C MET A 97 2.58 3.82 -9.80
N GLY A 98 2.59 4.75 -10.75
CA GLY A 98 3.84 5.32 -11.24
C GLY A 98 4.59 6.10 -10.16
N GLY A 99 5.93 6.14 -10.28
CA GLY A 99 6.79 6.80 -9.30
C GLY A 99 6.51 8.28 -9.12
N ARG A 100 6.16 8.99 -10.20
CA ARG A 100 5.83 10.43 -10.11
C ARG A 100 4.54 10.69 -9.34
N LEU A 101 3.52 9.89 -9.55
CA LEU A 101 2.26 10.00 -8.81
C LEU A 101 2.49 9.71 -7.33
N MET A 102 3.24 8.66 -7.04
CA MET A 102 3.59 8.29 -5.68
C MET A 102 4.37 9.40 -4.98
N GLN A 103 5.34 9.99 -5.68
CA GLN A 103 6.09 11.13 -5.19
C GLN A 103 5.17 12.31 -4.83
N LYS A 104 4.23 12.65 -5.72
CA LYS A 104 3.27 13.72 -5.47
C LYS A 104 2.41 13.46 -4.25
N ILE A 105 1.95 12.24 -4.07
CA ILE A 105 1.16 11.85 -2.90
C ILE A 105 1.94 12.09 -1.61
N LEU A 106 3.20 11.67 -1.56
CA LEU A 106 4.04 11.79 -0.38
C LEU A 106 4.47 13.25 -0.11
N GLU A 107 4.77 14.01 -1.15
CA GLU A 107 5.17 15.43 -1.04
C GLU A 107 4.05 16.35 -0.62
N ARG A 108 2.83 16.06 -1.06
CA ARG A 108 1.67 16.92 -0.84
C ARG A 108 1.29 17.02 0.63
N GLU A 109 1.54 15.98 1.39
CA GLU A 109 1.19 15.86 2.80
C GLU A 109 2.41 15.42 3.62
N PRO A 110 3.44 16.28 3.72
CA PRO A 110 4.72 15.86 4.31
C PRO A 110 4.61 15.44 5.77
N LEU A 111 3.80 16.14 6.58
CA LEU A 111 3.62 15.79 8.00
C LEU A 111 2.91 14.45 8.16
N LYS A 112 1.95 14.15 7.30
CA LYS A 112 1.26 12.86 7.32
C LYS A 112 2.20 11.74 6.88
N THR A 113 2.97 11.97 5.83
CA THR A 113 3.99 11.02 5.34
C THR A 113 5.00 10.68 6.42
N GLU A 114 5.51 11.69 7.11
CA GLU A 114 6.51 11.52 8.18
C GLU A 114 5.95 10.84 9.44
N SER A 115 4.64 10.78 9.59
CA SER A 115 3.99 10.16 10.74
C SER A 115 4.06 8.64 10.76
N PHE A 116 4.32 8.01 9.62
CA PHE A 116 4.40 6.55 9.52
C PHE A 116 5.74 6.03 10.05
N GLN A 117 5.70 4.92 10.76
CA GLN A 117 6.91 4.21 11.22
C GLN A 117 7.56 3.43 10.07
N GLU A 118 6.75 2.96 9.13
CA GLU A 118 7.16 2.12 8.03
C GLU A 118 6.35 2.49 6.79
N MET A 119 7.02 2.55 5.65
CA MET A 119 6.34 2.71 4.37
C MET A 119 6.76 1.60 3.42
N ILE A 120 5.77 0.96 2.81
CA ILE A 120 5.96 -0.05 1.78
C ILE A 120 5.50 0.54 0.46
N LEU A 121 6.46 0.82 -0.39
CA LEU A 121 6.26 1.60 -1.60
C LEU A 121 6.63 0.75 -2.81
N GLN A 122 5.71 0.62 -3.76
CA GLN A 122 5.94 -0.17 -4.97
C GLN A 122 5.63 0.68 -6.21
N PRO A 123 6.57 1.55 -6.65
CA PRO A 123 6.42 2.29 -7.88
C PRO A 123 6.58 1.38 -9.10
N GLN A 124 5.72 1.55 -10.12
CA GLN A 124 5.76 0.77 -11.36
C GLN A 124 6.63 1.40 -12.45
N SER A 125 7.04 2.65 -12.26
CA SER A 125 7.82 3.42 -13.22
C SER A 125 8.69 4.44 -12.53
N GLU A 126 9.71 4.94 -13.24
CA GLU A 126 10.57 6.02 -12.79
C GLU A 126 11.24 5.76 -11.44
N LEU A 127 11.74 4.54 -11.27
CA LEU A 127 12.34 4.07 -10.02
C LEU A 127 13.52 4.92 -9.57
N ALA A 128 14.39 5.32 -10.49
CA ALA A 128 15.57 6.12 -10.17
C ALA A 128 15.20 7.51 -9.61
N VAL A 129 14.23 8.16 -10.24
CA VAL A 129 13.71 9.45 -9.79
C VAL A 129 13.08 9.32 -8.41
N PHE A 130 12.30 8.27 -8.20
CA PHE A 130 11.62 8.02 -6.93
C PHE A 130 12.61 7.72 -5.80
N ARG A 131 13.63 6.91 -6.06
CA ARG A 131 14.71 6.63 -5.09
C ARG A 131 15.46 7.90 -4.68
N LYS A 132 15.75 8.77 -5.67
CA LYS A 132 16.40 10.06 -5.40
C LYS A 132 15.52 10.94 -4.51
N PHE A 133 14.22 10.98 -4.79
CA PHE A 133 13.26 11.70 -3.96
C PHE A 133 13.30 11.22 -2.51
N LEU A 134 13.25 9.90 -2.28
CA LEU A 134 13.31 9.33 -0.93
C LEU A 134 14.60 9.71 -0.21
N ARG A 135 15.74 9.60 -0.87
CA ARG A 135 17.04 9.99 -0.29
C ARG A 135 17.08 11.47 0.06
N ASN A 136 16.59 12.32 -0.82
CA ASN A 136 16.59 13.78 -0.60
C ASN A 136 15.70 14.18 0.56
N ARG A 137 14.71 13.36 0.90
CA ARG A 137 13.83 13.57 2.07
C ARG A 137 14.36 12.92 3.34
N GLY A 138 15.52 12.28 3.30
CA GLY A 138 16.14 11.66 4.47
C GLY A 138 15.63 10.27 4.80
N TYR A 139 14.88 9.63 3.89
CA TYR A 139 14.41 8.27 4.10
C TYR A 139 15.49 7.25 3.79
N SER A 140 15.59 6.22 4.63
CA SER A 140 16.47 5.07 4.43
C SER A 140 15.68 3.90 3.88
N ILE A 141 16.18 3.32 2.79
CA ILE A 141 15.61 2.08 2.22
C ILE A 141 16.22 0.91 2.98
N THR A 142 15.39 0.19 3.73
CA THR A 142 15.85 -0.89 4.61
C THR A 142 15.74 -2.27 3.97
N LEU A 143 14.81 -2.43 3.03
CA LEU A 143 14.62 -3.69 2.32
C LEU A 143 14.10 -3.40 0.92
N GLU A 144 14.61 -4.11 -0.06
CA GLU A 144 14.08 -4.12 -1.43
C GLU A 144 13.84 -5.54 -1.88
N ASP A 145 12.72 -5.75 -2.56
CA ASP A 145 12.44 -6.99 -3.25
C ASP A 145 12.04 -6.67 -4.69
N MET A 146 12.57 -7.43 -5.62
CA MET A 146 12.29 -7.27 -7.05
C MET A 146 11.63 -8.51 -7.58
N ILE A 147 10.42 -8.35 -8.09
CA ILE A 147 9.66 -9.44 -8.69
C ILE A 147 9.57 -9.25 -10.19
N LEU A 148 9.89 -10.32 -10.90
CA LEU A 148 9.70 -10.40 -12.34
C LEU A 148 8.32 -10.95 -12.61
N GLU A 149 7.42 -10.12 -13.15
CA GLU A 149 6.17 -10.60 -13.73
C GLU A 149 6.39 -10.86 -15.21
N GLU A 150 6.18 -12.11 -15.64
CA GLU A 150 6.26 -12.46 -17.05
C GLU A 150 4.99 -12.02 -17.78
N GLY A 151 5.10 -10.92 -18.52
CA GLY A 151 4.14 -10.58 -19.56
C GLY A 151 4.52 -11.29 -20.86
N LYS A 152 3.57 -11.51 -21.76
CA LYS A 152 3.77 -12.25 -23.04
C LYS A 152 4.93 -11.72 -23.91
N PHE A 153 5.40 -10.49 -23.72
CA PHE A 153 6.42 -9.85 -24.55
C PHE A 153 7.41 -8.96 -23.81
N LEU A 154 7.24 -8.70 -22.52
CA LEU A 154 8.11 -7.82 -21.75
C LEU A 154 8.20 -8.29 -20.31
N LYS A 155 9.43 -8.52 -19.87
CA LYS A 155 9.71 -8.70 -18.46
C LYS A 155 9.55 -7.34 -17.78
N LYS A 156 8.47 -7.17 -17.05
CA LYS A 156 8.32 -6.01 -16.17
C LYS A 156 8.92 -6.35 -14.82
N GLN A 157 9.94 -5.59 -14.43
CA GLN A 157 10.40 -5.62 -13.06
C GLN A 157 9.42 -4.82 -12.22
N SER A 158 8.71 -5.50 -11.34
CA SER A 158 7.98 -4.85 -10.28
C SER A 158 8.65 -5.21 -8.96
N GLY A 159 8.91 -4.22 -8.14
CA GLY A 159 9.56 -4.41 -6.85
C GLY A 159 8.76 -3.79 -5.73
N GLY A 160 8.99 -4.27 -4.52
CA GLY A 160 8.53 -3.61 -3.31
C GLY A 160 9.71 -2.92 -2.63
N ILE A 161 9.50 -1.72 -2.12
CA ILE A 161 10.50 -0.96 -1.36
C ILE A 161 9.92 -0.68 0.02
N ILE A 162 10.61 -1.13 1.07
CA ILE A 162 10.29 -0.72 2.43
C ILE A 162 11.16 0.45 2.79
N VAL A 163 10.53 1.51 3.28
CA VAL A 163 11.23 2.68 3.75
C VAL A 163 10.91 2.87 5.22
N THR A 164 11.95 2.94 6.06
CA THR A 164 11.79 3.37 7.44
C THR A 164 12.12 4.85 7.56
N VAL A 165 11.37 5.52 8.40
CA VAL A 165 11.60 6.93 8.74
C VAL A 165 12.47 6.97 9.97
N GLU A 166 13.63 7.56 9.88
CA GLU A 166 14.49 7.86 11.02
C GLU A 166 14.19 9.25 11.58
#